data_bd53edaee3c786698dbfb58b5fb695ca
#
_entry.id   bd53edaee3c786698dbfb58b5fb695ca
#
_cell.length_a   1.000
_cell.length_b   1.000
_cell.length_c   1.000
_cell.angle_alpha   90.00
_cell.angle_beta   90.00
_cell.angle_gamma   90.00
#
_symmetry.space_group_name_H-M   'P 1'
#
loop_
_entity.id
_entity.type
_entity.pdbx_description
1 polymer ?
#
loop_
_entity_poly.entity_id
_entity_poly.type
_entity_poly.pdbx_seq_one_letter_code
_entity_poly.pdbx_strand_id
1 'polypeptide(L)'
;MEAIVRTNFSFPGQVGLYKGKVRDVYNIRDEILVMVATDRISAFDVVLPKGIPYKGQVLNQIASKFLDATSDIVENWKSATPDPMVTIGRKVEPLPVEMVIRGYLTGHAWREYLAGKKMLCGVPLAEGMKENQKFDRPIITPTTKAHVGHDEDISREQILDLKLLTESIYCQIEEYTYRLFQRGTEIAAQMGLILVDTKYEFGVKEEKIYLIDEIHTPDSSRFFYGDTYEENFRQGLEQRQLSKEFVRQWLIENHFQGKEGQAVPFMPDSLVQEISERYIELYENITGERFVRADSANVMGRIEGNIRIFLARQK
;
A
#
# COMPACT_ATOMS: atom_id res chain seq x y z
N MET A 1 -14.11 -3.93 19.71
CA MET A 1 -14.79 -3.29 18.56
C MET A 1 -15.01 -4.33 17.49
N GLU A 2 -16.18 -4.33 16.86
CA GLU A 2 -16.43 -5.17 15.68
C GLU A 2 -15.70 -4.59 14.48
N ALA A 3 -14.94 -5.43 13.76
CA ALA A 3 -14.17 -5.01 12.60
C ALA A 3 -15.11 -4.80 11.39
N ILE A 4 -14.89 -3.74 10.63
CA ILE A 4 -15.66 -3.45 9.42
C ILE A 4 -15.04 -4.20 8.24
N VAL A 5 -15.64 -5.31 7.86
CA VAL A 5 -15.14 -6.14 6.76
C VAL A 5 -15.85 -5.90 5.43
N ARG A 6 -16.93 -5.15 5.41
CA ARG A 6 -17.66 -4.76 4.19
C ARG A 6 -18.57 -3.56 4.46
N THR A 7 -18.81 -2.78 3.43
CA THR A 7 -19.82 -1.74 3.43
C THR A 7 -20.86 -2.01 2.33
N ASN A 8 -22.04 -1.44 2.48
CA ASN A 8 -23.12 -1.57 1.49
C ASN A 8 -24.00 -0.31 1.55
N PHE A 9 -23.34 0.85 1.37
CA PHE A 9 -24.03 2.13 1.35
C PHE A 9 -24.69 2.38 -0.02
N SER A 10 -25.65 3.30 -0.02
CA SER A 10 -26.25 3.82 -1.25
C SER A 10 -26.21 5.34 -1.19
N PHE A 11 -25.57 5.97 -2.17
CA PHE A 11 -25.39 7.41 -2.22
C PHE A 11 -26.11 8.02 -3.44
N PRO A 12 -26.62 9.27 -3.34
CA PRO A 12 -27.14 9.98 -4.50
C PRO A 12 -26.09 10.09 -5.62
N GLY A 13 -26.47 9.70 -6.83
CA GLY A 13 -25.56 9.72 -7.98
C GLY A 13 -24.55 8.57 -8.02
N GLN A 14 -24.67 7.58 -7.17
CA GLN A 14 -23.82 6.39 -7.24
C GLN A 14 -24.09 5.61 -8.53
N VAL A 15 -23.04 5.37 -9.30
CA VAL A 15 -23.08 4.59 -10.56
C VAL A 15 -22.38 3.25 -10.45
N GLY A 16 -21.58 3.02 -9.40
CA GLY A 16 -20.89 1.75 -9.20
C GLY A 16 -20.39 1.56 -7.77
N LEU A 17 -20.09 0.30 -7.45
CA LEU A 17 -19.39 -0.12 -6.23
C LEU A 17 -18.41 -1.23 -6.60
N TYR A 18 -17.13 -0.97 -6.37
CA TYR A 18 -16.08 -1.96 -6.48
C TYR A 18 -15.64 -2.41 -5.08
N LYS A 19 -15.57 -3.72 -4.87
CA LYS A 19 -15.10 -4.32 -3.61
C LYS A 19 -13.73 -4.94 -3.83
N GLY A 20 -12.70 -4.21 -3.43
CA GLY A 20 -11.32 -4.67 -3.47
C GLY A 20 -10.96 -5.60 -2.30
N LYS A 21 -9.70 -6.04 -2.24
CA LYS A 21 -9.19 -6.92 -1.16
C LYS A 21 -9.33 -6.30 0.23
N VAL A 22 -9.15 -4.98 0.36
CA VAL A 22 -9.15 -4.26 1.65
C VAL A 22 -9.96 -2.95 1.63
N ARG A 23 -10.49 -2.53 0.49
CA ARG A 23 -11.25 -1.29 0.32
C ARG A 23 -12.54 -1.53 -0.43
N ASP A 24 -13.56 -0.76 -0.07
CA ASP A 24 -14.81 -0.63 -0.84
C ASP A 24 -14.82 0.75 -1.49
N VAL A 25 -14.98 0.81 -2.82
CA VAL A 25 -14.87 2.04 -3.60
C VAL A 25 -16.20 2.33 -4.31
N TYR A 26 -16.85 3.42 -3.92
CA TYR A 26 -18.09 3.90 -4.52
C TYR A 26 -17.75 4.93 -5.60
N ASN A 27 -18.27 4.72 -6.79
CA ASN A 27 -18.17 5.67 -7.90
C ASN A 27 -19.43 6.55 -7.94
N ILE A 28 -19.23 7.86 -7.78
CA ILE A 28 -20.31 8.86 -7.74
C ILE A 28 -20.23 9.69 -9.01
N ARG A 29 -21.31 9.67 -9.83
CA ARG A 29 -21.47 10.42 -11.08
C ARG A 29 -20.36 10.20 -12.11
N ASP A 30 -19.61 9.13 -11.97
CA ASP A 30 -18.41 8.83 -12.76
C ASP A 30 -17.28 9.89 -12.66
N GLU A 31 -17.30 10.70 -11.62
CA GLU A 31 -16.36 11.80 -11.39
C GLU A 31 -15.62 11.69 -10.06
N ILE A 32 -16.29 11.16 -9.05
CA ILE A 32 -15.80 11.12 -7.66
C ILE A 32 -15.72 9.67 -7.20
N LEU A 33 -14.61 9.32 -6.57
CA LEU A 33 -14.45 8.06 -5.84
C LEU A 33 -14.57 8.33 -4.33
N VAL A 34 -15.40 7.52 -3.66
CA VAL A 34 -15.45 7.43 -2.20
C VAL A 34 -14.83 6.09 -1.82
N MET A 35 -13.64 6.11 -1.27
CA MET A 35 -12.89 4.93 -0.87
C MET A 35 -13.01 4.73 0.62
N VAL A 36 -13.59 3.61 1.04
CA VAL A 36 -13.69 3.19 2.44
C VAL A 36 -12.63 2.13 2.69
N ALA A 37 -11.63 2.45 3.49
CA ALA A 37 -10.65 1.49 3.96
C ALA A 37 -11.32 0.62 5.03
N THR A 38 -11.47 -0.67 4.73
CA THR A 38 -12.09 -1.63 5.65
C THR A 38 -11.03 -2.30 6.53
N ASP A 39 -11.48 -3.00 7.54
CA ASP A 39 -10.63 -3.76 8.45
C ASP A 39 -10.23 -5.14 7.88
N ARG A 40 -10.57 -5.42 6.60
CA ARG A 40 -10.08 -6.63 5.93
C ARG A 40 -8.55 -6.62 5.86
N ILE A 41 -7.98 -7.79 6.03
CA ILE A 41 -6.55 -8.02 5.79
C ILE A 41 -6.38 -9.09 4.73
N SER A 42 -5.46 -8.88 3.80
CA SER A 42 -5.12 -9.88 2.79
C SER A 42 -3.62 -10.21 2.84
N ALA A 43 -3.29 -11.48 2.66
CA ALA A 43 -1.93 -11.95 2.49
C ALA A 43 -1.92 -13.07 1.45
N PHE A 44 -0.86 -13.16 0.63
CA PHE A 44 -0.78 -14.11 -0.49
C PHE A 44 -1.99 -14.04 -1.42
N ASP A 45 -2.49 -12.82 -1.70
CA ASP A 45 -3.68 -12.53 -2.51
C ASP A 45 -5.01 -13.08 -1.98
N VAL A 46 -5.02 -13.65 -0.78
CA VAL A 46 -6.22 -14.17 -0.11
C VAL A 46 -6.66 -13.18 0.97
N VAL A 47 -7.95 -12.82 0.99
CA VAL A 47 -8.56 -12.08 2.09
C VAL A 47 -8.76 -13.04 3.26
N LEU A 48 -8.19 -12.71 4.41
CA LEU A 48 -8.28 -13.54 5.61
C LEU A 48 -9.68 -13.47 6.25
N PRO A 49 -10.10 -14.53 6.97
CA PRO A 49 -11.49 -14.68 7.42
C PRO A 49 -11.91 -13.69 8.50
N LYS A 50 -10.95 -13.14 9.26
CA LYS A 50 -11.24 -12.16 10.31
C LYS A 50 -10.72 -10.78 9.92
N GLY A 51 -11.53 -9.75 10.15
CA GLY A 51 -11.10 -8.35 10.07
C GLY A 51 -10.25 -7.97 11.28
N ILE A 52 -9.35 -7.01 11.08
CA ILE A 52 -8.44 -6.48 12.10
C ILE A 52 -8.97 -5.13 12.56
N PRO A 53 -9.47 -5.00 13.81
CA PRO A 53 -9.98 -3.73 14.30
C PRO A 53 -9.00 -2.57 14.11
N TYR A 54 -9.49 -1.41 13.69
CA TYR A 54 -8.74 -0.18 13.41
C TYR A 54 -7.78 -0.23 12.23
N LYS A 55 -7.59 -1.38 11.55
CA LYS A 55 -6.68 -1.46 10.40
C LYS A 55 -7.07 -0.47 9.29
N GLY A 56 -8.35 -0.40 8.95
CA GLY A 56 -8.85 0.55 7.95
C GLY A 56 -8.56 1.99 8.31
N GLN A 57 -8.76 2.36 9.58
CA GLN A 57 -8.43 3.69 10.09
C GLN A 57 -6.93 3.98 9.96
N VAL A 58 -6.08 3.08 10.40
CA VAL A 58 -4.61 3.21 10.32
C VAL A 58 -4.16 3.44 8.88
N LEU A 59 -4.58 2.59 7.96
CA LEU A 59 -4.17 2.69 6.55
C LEU A 59 -4.65 4.00 5.92
N ASN A 60 -5.90 4.38 6.14
CA ASN A 60 -6.47 5.58 5.54
C ASN A 60 -5.79 6.86 6.05
N GLN A 61 -5.50 6.94 7.36
CA GLN A 61 -4.85 8.11 7.95
C GLN A 61 -3.38 8.22 7.53
N ILE A 62 -2.62 7.10 7.47
CA ILE A 62 -1.24 7.11 6.97
C ILE A 62 -1.23 7.55 5.50
N ALA A 63 -2.05 6.91 4.64
CA ALA A 63 -2.14 7.27 3.23
C ALA A 63 -2.48 8.74 3.04
N SER A 64 -3.48 9.25 3.76
CA SER A 64 -3.88 10.66 3.69
C SER A 64 -2.75 11.62 4.06
N LYS A 65 -2.02 11.35 5.14
CA LYS A 65 -0.88 12.16 5.59
C LYS A 65 0.22 12.23 4.53
N PHE A 66 0.59 11.08 3.94
CA PHE A 66 1.64 11.05 2.93
C PHE A 66 1.20 11.63 1.58
N LEU A 67 -0.06 11.46 1.17
CA LEU A 67 -0.60 12.13 -0.01
C LEU A 67 -0.54 13.66 0.14
N ASP A 68 -0.79 14.20 1.34
CA ASP A 68 -0.62 15.63 1.60
C ASP A 68 0.86 16.05 1.58
N ALA A 69 1.74 15.28 2.23
CA ALA A 69 3.17 15.56 2.35
C ALA A 69 3.94 15.47 1.02
N THR A 70 3.33 14.93 -0.03
CA THR A 70 3.93 14.76 -1.35
C THR A 70 3.19 15.50 -2.46
N SER A 71 2.19 16.31 -2.13
CA SER A 71 1.34 17.03 -3.09
C SER A 71 2.08 18.09 -3.93
N ASP A 72 3.25 18.53 -3.48
CA ASP A 72 4.15 19.42 -4.21
C ASP A 72 5.01 18.68 -5.26
N ILE A 73 5.07 17.35 -5.23
CA ILE A 73 5.81 16.52 -6.18
C ILE A 73 4.92 16.19 -7.37
N VAL A 74 3.74 15.68 -7.12
CA VAL A 74 2.72 15.32 -8.10
C VAL A 74 1.34 15.49 -7.48
N GLU A 75 0.38 16.02 -8.25
CA GLU A 75 -1.00 16.03 -7.78
C GLU A 75 -1.50 14.63 -7.52
N ASN A 76 -2.39 14.49 -6.53
CA ASN A 76 -2.97 13.21 -6.21
C ASN A 76 -4.49 13.22 -6.31
N TRP A 77 -5.09 12.04 -6.29
CA TRP A 77 -6.53 11.85 -6.44
C TRP A 77 -7.35 12.36 -5.26
N LYS A 78 -6.75 12.50 -4.07
CA LYS A 78 -7.44 12.86 -2.83
C LYS A 78 -7.96 14.29 -2.86
N SER A 79 -9.19 14.49 -2.45
CA SER A 79 -9.80 15.81 -2.21
C SER A 79 -10.12 16.04 -0.73
N ALA A 80 -10.55 14.99 0.00
CA ALA A 80 -10.90 15.10 1.42
C ALA A 80 -10.85 13.73 2.14
N THR A 81 -10.77 13.80 3.47
CA THR A 81 -10.90 12.66 4.38
C THR A 81 -11.99 12.96 5.41
N PRO A 82 -13.28 12.81 5.04
CA PRO A 82 -14.39 13.19 5.91
C PRO A 82 -14.57 12.28 7.12
N ASP A 83 -14.00 11.09 7.10
CA ASP A 83 -13.98 10.12 8.20
C ASP A 83 -12.59 9.49 8.30
N PRO A 84 -12.13 9.07 9.49
CA PRO A 84 -10.85 8.40 9.66
C PRO A 84 -10.62 7.16 8.78
N MET A 85 -11.70 6.53 8.29
CA MET A 85 -11.65 5.36 7.40
C MET A 85 -11.99 5.71 5.94
N VAL A 86 -12.21 6.98 5.58
CA VAL A 86 -12.70 7.38 4.26
C VAL A 86 -11.82 8.43 3.62
N THR A 87 -11.41 8.18 2.40
CA THR A 87 -10.88 9.19 1.49
C THR A 87 -11.82 9.38 0.32
N ILE A 88 -12.11 10.62 -0.01
CA ILE A 88 -12.89 11.02 -1.19
C ILE A 88 -11.98 11.80 -2.12
N GLY A 89 -12.09 11.52 -3.40
CA GLY A 89 -11.29 12.21 -4.39
C GLY A 89 -11.84 12.08 -5.80
N ARG A 90 -11.08 12.60 -6.75
CA ARG A 90 -11.43 12.55 -8.16
C ARG A 90 -11.25 11.15 -8.73
N LYS A 91 -12.14 10.75 -9.61
CA LYS A 91 -11.94 9.56 -10.43
C LYS A 91 -10.86 9.88 -11.47
N VAL A 92 -9.83 9.06 -11.48
CA VAL A 92 -8.70 9.12 -12.43
C VAL A 92 -8.59 7.76 -13.09
N GLU A 93 -8.29 7.72 -14.39
CA GLU A 93 -8.09 6.47 -15.11
C GLU A 93 -6.73 5.88 -14.75
N PRO A 94 -6.67 4.69 -14.14
CA PRO A 94 -5.41 4.09 -13.71
C PRO A 94 -4.52 3.73 -14.89
N LEU A 95 -3.22 3.96 -14.77
CA LEU A 95 -2.22 3.38 -15.67
C LEU A 95 -2.08 1.87 -15.42
N PRO A 96 -1.80 1.07 -16.46
CA PRO A 96 -1.77 -0.40 -16.37
C PRO A 96 -0.50 -0.96 -15.74
N VAL A 97 0.27 -0.15 -15.04
CA VAL A 97 1.52 -0.54 -14.37
C VAL A 97 1.56 0.01 -12.94
N GLU A 98 2.19 -0.74 -12.05
CA GLU A 98 2.57 -0.30 -10.72
C GLU A 98 4.07 -0.04 -10.66
N MET A 99 4.47 1.09 -10.08
CA MET A 99 5.87 1.49 -9.95
C MET A 99 6.38 1.05 -8.58
N VAL A 100 7.02 -0.12 -8.53
CA VAL A 100 7.68 -0.61 -7.32
C VAL A 100 9.10 -0.09 -7.27
N ILE A 101 9.47 0.62 -6.20
CA ILE A 101 10.82 1.13 -5.98
C ILE A 101 11.43 0.48 -4.74
N ARG A 102 12.71 0.11 -4.84
CA ARG A 102 13.43 -0.63 -3.80
C ARG A 102 14.74 0.03 -3.47
N GLY A 103 14.93 0.38 -2.21
CA GLY A 103 16.21 0.85 -1.67
C GLY A 103 17.10 -0.30 -1.17
N TYR A 104 16.53 -1.49 -0.97
CA TYR A 104 17.18 -2.64 -0.35
C TYR A 104 16.78 -3.95 -1.05
N LEU A 105 17.70 -4.90 -1.08
CA LEU A 105 17.48 -6.25 -1.63
C LEU A 105 16.76 -7.12 -0.59
N THR A 106 15.43 -7.11 -0.60
CA THR A 106 14.61 -7.87 0.35
C THR A 106 13.30 -8.37 -0.27
N GLY A 107 12.58 -9.22 0.42
CA GLY A 107 11.26 -9.71 0.03
C GLY A 107 11.26 -10.40 -1.34
N HIS A 108 10.43 -9.93 -2.29
CA HIS A 108 10.36 -10.51 -3.63
C HIS A 108 11.71 -10.43 -4.34
N ALA A 109 12.36 -9.27 -4.34
CA ALA A 109 13.64 -9.09 -5.01
C ALA A 109 14.73 -10.03 -4.46
N TRP A 110 14.76 -10.25 -3.15
CA TRP A 110 15.67 -11.22 -2.55
C TRP A 110 15.38 -12.67 -2.98
N ARG A 111 14.11 -13.08 -2.98
CA ARG A 111 13.73 -14.42 -3.43
C ARG A 111 14.12 -14.70 -4.87
N GLU A 112 13.92 -13.72 -5.76
CA GLU A 112 14.32 -13.82 -7.16
C GLU A 112 15.85 -13.87 -7.31
N TYR A 113 16.57 -13.07 -6.55
CA TYR A 113 18.03 -13.10 -6.52
C TYR A 113 18.57 -14.42 -6.00
N LEU A 114 18.00 -14.96 -4.92
CA LEU A 114 18.38 -16.26 -4.36
C LEU A 114 18.06 -17.42 -5.32
N ALA A 115 17.02 -17.30 -6.14
CA ALA A 115 16.68 -18.21 -7.20
C ALA A 115 17.63 -18.13 -8.42
N GLY A 116 18.64 -17.22 -8.38
CA GLY A 116 19.69 -17.10 -9.40
C GLY A 116 19.40 -16.06 -10.47
N LYS A 117 18.35 -15.24 -10.35
CA LYS A 117 18.12 -14.14 -11.29
C LYS A 117 19.19 -13.06 -11.11
N LYS A 118 19.89 -12.74 -12.20
CA LYS A 118 20.90 -11.66 -12.24
C LYS A 118 20.33 -10.31 -12.68
N MET A 119 19.08 -10.30 -13.09
CA MET A 119 18.34 -9.10 -13.49
C MET A 119 16.92 -9.15 -12.91
N LEU A 120 16.42 -8.01 -12.46
CA LEU A 120 15.04 -7.85 -12.01
C LEU A 120 14.41 -6.69 -12.79
N CYS A 121 13.35 -6.95 -13.55
CA CYS A 121 12.67 -5.94 -14.40
C CYS A 121 13.63 -5.13 -15.29
N GLY A 122 14.62 -5.79 -15.89
CA GLY A 122 15.65 -5.14 -16.73
C GLY A 122 16.81 -4.51 -15.94
N VAL A 123 16.75 -4.45 -14.61
CA VAL A 123 17.81 -3.88 -13.78
C VAL A 123 18.81 -4.98 -13.37
N PRO A 124 20.12 -4.83 -13.68
CA PRO A 124 21.12 -5.79 -13.27
C PRO A 124 21.34 -5.73 -11.74
N LEU A 125 21.46 -6.90 -11.13
CA LEU A 125 21.77 -7.05 -9.71
C LEU A 125 23.26 -7.44 -9.55
N ALA A 126 23.97 -6.78 -8.63
CA ALA A 126 25.37 -7.07 -8.36
C ALA A 126 25.55 -8.50 -7.81
N GLU A 127 26.68 -9.13 -8.13
CA GLU A 127 27.01 -10.45 -7.57
C GLU A 127 27.41 -10.34 -6.09
N GLY A 128 27.08 -11.38 -5.32
CA GLY A 128 27.46 -11.49 -3.91
C GLY A 128 26.69 -10.60 -2.95
N MET A 129 25.56 -10.03 -3.38
CA MET A 129 24.67 -9.28 -2.49
C MET A 129 24.06 -10.19 -1.42
N LYS A 130 23.77 -9.61 -0.26
CA LYS A 130 23.15 -10.27 0.89
C LYS A 130 21.70 -9.80 1.04
N GLU A 131 20.91 -10.60 1.75
CA GLU A 131 19.56 -10.18 2.14
C GLU A 131 19.58 -8.88 2.93
N ASN A 132 18.62 -8.01 2.66
CA ASN A 132 18.48 -6.69 3.27
C ASN A 132 19.64 -5.71 2.95
N GLN A 133 20.52 -6.03 2.00
CA GLN A 133 21.58 -5.13 1.58
C GLN A 133 20.97 -3.90 0.88
N LYS A 134 21.47 -2.72 1.25
CA LYS A 134 21.13 -1.46 0.59
C LYS A 134 21.70 -1.45 -0.83
N PHE A 135 20.91 -1.00 -1.81
CA PHE A 135 21.39 -0.69 -3.14
C PHE A 135 22.17 0.63 -3.15
N ASP A 136 23.18 0.77 -4.01
CA ASP A 136 23.92 2.02 -4.18
C ASP A 136 22.98 3.18 -4.56
N ARG A 137 21.95 2.87 -5.35
CA ARG A 137 20.83 3.74 -5.66
C ARG A 137 19.55 2.91 -5.70
N PRO A 138 18.42 3.46 -5.29
CA PRO A 138 17.14 2.73 -5.39
C PRO A 138 16.89 2.28 -6.82
N ILE A 139 16.32 1.09 -6.98
CA ILE A 139 15.95 0.52 -8.29
C ILE A 139 14.44 0.48 -8.44
N ILE A 140 13.96 0.73 -9.65
CA ILE A 140 12.54 0.61 -10.00
C ILE A 140 12.33 -0.73 -10.69
N THR A 141 11.37 -1.50 -10.18
CA THR A 141 11.01 -2.84 -10.66
C THR A 141 9.50 -2.88 -10.88
N PRO A 142 9.00 -2.39 -12.02
CA PRO A 142 7.57 -2.27 -12.26
C PRO A 142 6.89 -3.64 -12.31
N THR A 143 5.57 -3.64 -12.04
CA THR A 143 4.70 -4.77 -12.29
C THR A 143 3.52 -4.37 -13.17
N THR A 144 2.99 -5.31 -13.92
CA THR A 144 1.69 -5.12 -14.60
C THR A 144 0.60 -5.07 -13.54
N LYS A 145 -0.48 -4.34 -13.84
CA LYS A 145 -1.69 -4.36 -13.02
C LYS A 145 -2.66 -5.36 -13.63
N ALA A 146 -2.64 -6.58 -13.11
CA ALA A 146 -3.47 -7.66 -13.63
C ALA A 146 -4.96 -7.41 -13.31
N HIS A 147 -5.83 -7.52 -14.34
CA HIS A 147 -7.27 -7.58 -14.12
C HIS A 147 -7.72 -8.95 -13.57
N VAL A 148 -6.99 -10.00 -13.90
CA VAL A 148 -7.21 -11.39 -13.44
C VAL A 148 -5.85 -12.04 -13.25
N GLY A 149 -5.65 -12.75 -12.13
CA GLY A 149 -4.38 -13.40 -11.79
C GLY A 149 -3.51 -12.57 -10.84
N HIS A 150 -2.22 -12.69 -10.98
CA HIS A 150 -1.22 -11.97 -10.19
C HIS A 150 -0.52 -10.92 -11.03
N ASP A 151 -0.07 -9.85 -10.38
CA ASP A 151 0.78 -8.85 -10.98
C ASP A 151 2.12 -9.50 -11.34
N GLU A 152 2.62 -9.22 -12.55
CA GLU A 152 3.84 -9.81 -13.10
C GLU A 152 4.94 -8.76 -13.23
N ASP A 153 6.17 -9.15 -12.90
CA ASP A 153 7.35 -8.31 -13.12
C ASP A 153 7.46 -7.95 -14.60
N ILE A 154 7.68 -6.67 -14.89
CA ILE A 154 7.84 -6.17 -16.26
C ILE A 154 8.97 -5.14 -16.33
N SER A 155 9.77 -5.14 -17.39
CA SER A 155 10.80 -4.12 -17.57
C SER A 155 10.27 -2.86 -18.26
N ARG A 156 11.05 -1.75 -18.16
CA ARG A 156 10.78 -0.54 -18.91
C ARG A 156 10.64 -0.81 -20.41
N GLU A 157 11.58 -1.58 -20.96
CA GLU A 157 11.61 -1.91 -22.39
C GLU A 157 10.33 -2.64 -22.79
N GLN A 158 9.93 -3.64 -22.00
CA GLN A 158 8.69 -4.39 -22.25
C GLN A 158 7.45 -3.50 -22.15
N ILE A 159 7.39 -2.57 -21.20
CA ILE A 159 6.28 -1.61 -21.06
C ILE A 159 6.14 -0.77 -22.35
N LEU A 160 7.26 -0.30 -22.92
CA LEU A 160 7.28 0.50 -24.13
C LEU A 160 7.00 -0.34 -25.38
N ASP A 161 7.60 -1.52 -25.51
CA ASP A 161 7.42 -2.44 -26.64
C ASP A 161 5.97 -2.93 -26.74
N LEU A 162 5.35 -3.25 -25.61
CA LEU A 162 3.94 -3.63 -25.52
C LEU A 162 2.98 -2.43 -25.63
N LYS A 163 3.52 -1.21 -25.71
CA LYS A 163 2.74 0.05 -25.78
C LYS A 163 1.75 0.22 -24.63
N LEU A 164 2.09 -0.28 -23.46
CA LEU A 164 1.30 -0.07 -22.25
C LEU A 164 1.33 1.40 -21.83
N LEU A 165 2.48 2.07 -22.01
CA LEU A 165 2.68 3.50 -21.80
C LEU A 165 3.48 4.09 -22.96
N THR A 166 3.32 5.39 -23.19
CA THR A 166 4.26 6.15 -24.02
C THR A 166 5.55 6.41 -23.23
N GLU A 167 6.68 6.60 -23.94
CA GLU A 167 7.95 6.93 -23.29
C GLU A 167 7.85 8.20 -22.43
N SER A 168 7.12 9.21 -22.90
CA SER A 168 6.89 10.45 -22.16
C SER A 168 6.19 10.22 -20.82
N ILE A 169 5.13 9.40 -20.80
CA ILE A 169 4.42 9.06 -19.56
C ILE A 169 5.32 8.25 -18.64
N TYR A 170 6.03 7.24 -19.19
CA TYR A 170 6.93 6.41 -18.40
C TYR A 170 8.02 7.25 -17.72
N CYS A 171 8.70 8.13 -18.44
CA CYS A 171 9.73 9.00 -17.88
C CYS A 171 9.20 9.92 -16.77
N GLN A 172 7.98 10.44 -16.90
CA GLN A 172 7.37 11.28 -15.87
C GLN A 172 7.06 10.48 -14.61
N ILE A 173 6.42 9.30 -14.72
CA ILE A 173 6.13 8.48 -13.54
C ILE A 173 7.39 7.89 -12.90
N GLU A 174 8.44 7.64 -13.66
CA GLU A 174 9.75 7.23 -13.15
C GLU A 174 10.37 8.35 -12.30
N GLU A 175 10.38 9.59 -12.80
CA GLU A 175 10.85 10.75 -12.04
C GLU A 175 10.04 10.95 -10.76
N TYR A 176 8.69 10.93 -10.86
CA TYR A 176 7.83 11.04 -9.69
C TYR A 176 8.09 9.94 -8.67
N THR A 177 8.30 8.70 -9.12
CA THR A 177 8.62 7.55 -8.28
C THR A 177 9.87 7.78 -7.44
N TYR A 178 10.96 8.27 -8.04
CA TYR A 178 12.18 8.59 -7.30
C TYR A 178 11.97 9.73 -6.31
N ARG A 179 11.29 10.80 -6.68
CA ARG A 179 11.04 11.96 -5.82
C ARG A 179 10.13 11.62 -4.65
N LEU A 180 9.08 10.82 -4.89
CA LEU A 180 8.17 10.32 -3.85
C LEU A 180 8.92 9.41 -2.86
N PHE A 181 9.77 8.52 -3.37
CA PHE A 181 10.57 7.63 -2.54
C PHE A 181 11.59 8.39 -1.70
N GLN A 182 12.24 9.39 -2.28
CA GLN A 182 13.15 10.26 -1.54
C GLN A 182 12.42 10.98 -0.40
N ARG A 183 11.27 11.64 -0.68
CA ARG A 183 10.45 12.33 0.33
C ARG A 183 9.99 11.34 1.42
N GLY A 184 9.52 10.16 1.05
CA GLY A 184 9.15 9.11 2.01
C GLY A 184 10.31 8.65 2.88
N THR A 185 11.52 8.52 2.30
CA THR A 185 12.75 8.18 3.01
C THR A 185 13.14 9.27 4.01
N GLU A 186 13.06 10.55 3.62
CA GLU A 186 13.35 11.69 4.50
C GLU A 186 12.39 11.75 5.69
N ILE A 187 11.08 11.55 5.44
CA ILE A 187 10.07 11.52 6.51
C ILE A 187 10.30 10.32 7.43
N ALA A 188 10.55 9.13 6.89
CA ALA A 188 10.81 7.93 7.67
C ALA A 188 12.06 8.09 8.55
N ALA A 189 13.14 8.69 8.03
CA ALA A 189 14.36 8.93 8.77
C ALA A 189 14.15 9.84 9.99
N GLN A 190 13.26 10.84 9.90
CA GLN A 190 12.90 11.70 11.05
C GLN A 190 12.23 10.89 12.18
N MET A 191 11.62 9.76 11.84
CA MET A 191 10.97 8.84 12.79
C MET A 191 11.90 7.68 13.20
N GLY A 192 13.17 7.71 12.86
CA GLY A 192 14.13 6.63 13.13
C GLY A 192 13.88 5.37 12.29
N LEU A 193 13.16 5.51 11.17
CA LEU A 193 12.81 4.42 10.27
C LEU A 193 13.56 4.52 8.94
N ILE A 194 13.71 3.39 8.28
CA ILE A 194 14.24 3.26 6.93
C ILE A 194 13.10 2.81 6.02
N LEU A 195 12.72 3.62 5.02
CA LEU A 195 11.82 3.18 3.96
C LEU A 195 12.59 2.25 3.02
N VAL A 196 12.22 0.99 3.03
CA VAL A 196 12.93 -0.10 2.34
C VAL A 196 12.50 -0.25 0.90
N ASP A 197 11.21 -0.40 0.70
CA ASP A 197 10.55 -0.48 -0.59
C ASP A 197 9.10 0.01 -0.48
N THR A 198 8.57 0.40 -1.61
CA THR A 198 7.16 0.81 -1.72
C THR A 198 6.67 0.67 -3.15
N LYS A 199 5.35 0.67 -3.34
CA LYS A 199 4.74 0.76 -4.66
C LYS A 199 3.95 2.06 -4.79
N TYR A 200 3.95 2.62 -5.99
CA TYR A 200 3.11 3.75 -6.37
C TYR A 200 2.25 3.37 -7.56
N GLU A 201 1.03 3.87 -7.56
CA GLU A 201 0.11 3.78 -8.66
C GLU A 201 -0.17 5.17 -9.21
N PHE A 202 -0.19 5.29 -10.52
CA PHE A 202 -0.49 6.54 -11.20
C PHE A 202 -1.70 6.37 -12.11
N GLY A 203 -2.34 7.48 -12.43
CA GLY A 203 -3.43 7.52 -13.39
C GLY A 203 -3.40 8.81 -14.17
N VAL A 204 -4.22 8.90 -15.21
CA VAL A 204 -4.32 10.06 -16.10
C VAL A 204 -5.75 10.58 -16.11
N LYS A 205 -5.88 11.90 -16.03
CA LYS A 205 -7.13 12.63 -16.27
C LYS A 205 -6.79 13.93 -16.99
N GLU A 206 -7.46 14.20 -18.13
CA GLU A 206 -7.23 15.43 -18.90
C GLU A 206 -5.74 15.65 -19.22
N GLU A 207 -5.08 14.60 -19.71
CA GLU A 207 -3.64 14.57 -20.05
C GLU A 207 -2.68 14.81 -18.88
N LYS A 208 -3.18 14.92 -17.67
CA LYS A 208 -2.40 15.14 -16.46
C LYS A 208 -2.25 13.86 -15.67
N ILE A 209 -1.03 13.62 -15.16
CA ILE A 209 -0.72 12.47 -14.30
C ILE A 209 -1.07 12.81 -12.85
N TYR A 210 -1.70 11.86 -12.18
CA TYR A 210 -2.04 11.90 -10.77
C TYR A 210 -1.49 10.67 -10.06
N LEU A 211 -1.01 10.87 -8.84
CA LEU A 211 -0.76 9.79 -7.90
C LEU A 211 -2.11 9.29 -7.37
N ILE A 212 -2.33 8.00 -7.44
CA ILE A 212 -3.59 7.36 -7.01
C ILE A 212 -3.33 6.30 -5.95
N ASP A 213 -4.41 5.74 -5.41
CA ASP A 213 -4.42 4.72 -4.35
C ASP A 213 -3.76 5.21 -3.04
N GLU A 214 -3.09 4.34 -2.32
CA GLU A 214 -2.38 4.62 -1.07
C GLU A 214 -0.87 4.68 -1.27
N ILE A 215 -0.19 5.45 -0.43
CA ILE A 215 1.27 5.48 -0.40
C ILE A 215 1.79 5.35 1.02
N HIS A 216 2.96 4.72 1.16
CA HIS A 216 3.74 4.61 2.40
C HIS A 216 2.97 3.99 3.58
N THR A 217 1.94 3.19 3.28
CA THR A 217 1.22 2.44 4.31
C THR A 217 1.92 1.09 4.58
N PRO A 218 1.65 0.44 5.70
CA PRO A 218 2.18 -0.90 5.97
C PRO A 218 1.75 -1.97 4.94
N ASP A 219 0.70 -1.72 4.17
CA ASP A 219 0.23 -2.64 3.13
C ASP A 219 0.96 -2.42 1.79
N SER A 220 1.38 -1.19 1.49
CA SER A 220 2.09 -0.82 0.26
C SER A 220 3.60 -0.68 0.42
N SER A 221 4.11 -0.63 1.65
CA SER A 221 5.51 -0.31 1.94
C SER A 221 6.08 -1.19 3.04
N ARG A 222 7.40 -1.26 3.09
CA ARG A 222 8.17 -1.89 4.16
C ARG A 222 9.09 -0.86 4.78
N PHE A 223 9.16 -0.88 6.11
CA PHE A 223 10.08 -0.07 6.87
C PHE A 223 10.92 -0.95 7.79
N PHE A 224 12.21 -0.63 7.92
CA PHE A 224 13.06 -1.18 8.97
C PHE A 224 13.24 -0.16 10.08
N TYR A 225 13.50 -0.62 11.29
CA TYR A 225 13.98 0.22 12.37
C TYR A 225 15.44 0.59 12.12
N GLY A 226 15.74 1.90 12.08
CA GLY A 226 17.07 2.39 11.75
C GLY A 226 18.12 2.09 12.81
N ASP A 227 17.71 2.05 14.09
CA ASP A 227 18.58 1.80 15.25
C ASP A 227 19.22 0.40 15.27
N THR A 228 18.56 -0.59 14.68
CA THR A 228 19.03 -1.99 14.67
C THR A 228 19.51 -2.47 13.31
N TYR A 229 19.26 -1.70 12.24
CA TYR A 229 19.51 -2.17 10.88
C TYR A 229 20.96 -2.59 10.63
N GLU A 230 21.94 -1.74 10.93
CA GLU A 230 23.34 -1.98 10.63
C GLU A 230 23.91 -3.18 11.40
N GLU A 231 23.53 -3.31 12.67
CA GLU A 231 23.98 -4.43 13.50
C GLU A 231 23.38 -5.76 13.02
N ASN A 232 22.07 -5.79 12.81
CA ASN A 232 21.38 -6.99 12.31
C ASN A 232 21.89 -7.39 10.92
N PHE A 233 22.12 -6.41 10.01
CA PHE A 233 22.65 -6.69 8.68
C PHE A 233 24.07 -7.29 8.75
N ARG A 234 24.96 -6.74 9.60
CA ARG A 234 26.32 -7.23 9.78
C ARG A 234 26.37 -8.64 10.31
N GLN A 235 25.46 -8.97 11.24
CA GLN A 235 25.36 -10.28 11.87
C GLN A 235 24.54 -11.30 11.03
N GLY A 236 23.89 -10.87 9.97
CA GLY A 236 22.97 -11.72 9.19
C GLY A 236 21.70 -12.10 9.93
N LEU A 237 21.26 -11.25 10.86
CA LEU A 237 20.01 -11.42 11.61
C LEU A 237 18.83 -10.81 10.86
N GLU A 238 17.63 -11.28 11.21
CA GLU A 238 16.40 -10.70 10.69
C GLU A 238 16.26 -9.24 11.10
N GLN A 239 15.74 -8.43 10.16
CA GLN A 239 15.48 -7.01 10.41
C GLN A 239 14.19 -6.83 11.21
N ARG A 240 14.24 -5.97 12.23
CA ARG A 240 13.01 -5.46 12.85
C ARG A 240 12.29 -4.58 11.82
N GLN A 241 11.06 -4.94 11.48
CA GLN A 241 10.35 -4.29 10.40
C GLN A 241 8.92 -3.93 10.75
N LEU A 242 8.45 -2.84 10.14
CA LEU A 242 7.09 -2.35 10.16
C LEU A 242 6.46 -2.63 8.78
N SER A 243 5.66 -3.67 8.71
CA SER A 243 4.90 -4.09 7.52
C SER A 243 3.95 -5.20 7.91
N LYS A 244 3.15 -5.69 7.01
CA LYS A 244 2.32 -6.89 7.27
C LYS A 244 3.08 -8.22 7.17
N GLU A 245 4.42 -8.18 7.08
CA GLU A 245 5.23 -9.40 6.94
C GLU A 245 5.07 -10.35 8.13
N PHE A 246 4.88 -9.84 9.35
CA PHE A 246 4.61 -10.67 10.53
C PHE A 246 3.32 -11.52 10.39
N VAL A 247 2.31 -11.03 9.66
CA VAL A 247 1.10 -11.81 9.36
C VAL A 247 1.42 -12.90 8.36
N ARG A 248 2.23 -12.59 7.34
CA ARG A 248 2.68 -13.60 6.36
C ARG A 248 3.53 -14.68 7.02
N GLN A 249 4.45 -14.29 7.91
CA GLN A 249 5.28 -15.24 8.64
C GLN A 249 4.42 -16.19 9.49
N TRP A 250 3.46 -15.65 10.25
CA TRP A 250 2.51 -16.46 11.00
C TRP A 250 1.74 -17.45 10.10
N LEU A 251 1.29 -16.99 8.92
CA LEU A 251 0.60 -17.86 7.95
C LEU A 251 1.51 -18.98 7.45
N ILE A 252 2.78 -18.67 7.13
CA ILE A 252 3.78 -19.66 6.68
C ILE A 252 4.03 -20.70 7.77
N GLU A 253 4.20 -20.30 9.01
CA GLU A 253 4.38 -21.18 10.18
C GLU A 253 3.16 -22.08 10.40
N ASN A 254 1.96 -21.63 9.99
CA ASN A 254 0.72 -22.40 9.99
C ASN A 254 0.42 -23.05 8.63
N HIS A 255 1.46 -23.29 7.80
CA HIS A 255 1.41 -24.03 6.53
C HIS A 255 0.51 -23.41 5.45
N PHE A 256 0.32 -22.07 5.47
CA PHE A 256 -0.46 -21.36 4.49
C PHE A 256 0.40 -20.34 3.71
N GLN A 257 0.40 -20.46 2.37
CA GLN A 257 1.10 -19.56 1.45
C GLN A 257 0.22 -19.15 0.25
N GLY A 258 -1.10 -19.34 0.36
CA GLY A 258 -2.04 -19.01 -0.72
C GLY A 258 -2.01 -19.98 -1.91
N LYS A 259 -1.38 -21.15 -1.78
CA LYS A 259 -1.31 -22.17 -2.84
C LYS A 259 -2.63 -22.94 -2.94
N GLU A 260 -2.91 -23.43 -4.14
CA GLU A 260 -4.10 -24.27 -4.39
C GLU A 260 -4.17 -25.45 -3.41
N GLY A 261 -5.36 -25.69 -2.88
CA GLY A 261 -5.60 -26.77 -1.91
C GLY A 261 -5.24 -26.43 -0.46
N GLN A 262 -4.64 -25.27 -0.17
CA GLN A 262 -4.37 -24.85 1.20
C GLN A 262 -5.60 -24.17 1.81
N ALA A 263 -5.95 -24.52 3.06
CA ALA A 263 -6.97 -23.84 3.82
C ALA A 263 -6.35 -22.73 4.68
N VAL A 264 -7.02 -21.58 4.77
CA VAL A 264 -6.60 -20.50 5.66
C VAL A 264 -6.68 -21.00 7.11
N PRO A 265 -5.61 -20.87 7.92
CA PRO A 265 -5.62 -21.35 9.30
C PRO A 265 -6.61 -20.55 10.14
N PHE A 266 -7.10 -21.18 11.22
CA PHE A 266 -7.97 -20.50 12.17
C PHE A 266 -7.19 -19.37 12.88
N MET A 267 -7.73 -18.18 12.85
CA MET A 267 -7.16 -16.99 13.50
C MET A 267 -7.78 -16.82 14.90
N PRO A 268 -7.05 -17.09 16.00
CA PRO A 268 -7.57 -16.84 17.36
C PRO A 268 -7.76 -15.34 17.62
N ASP A 269 -8.65 -14.98 18.53
CA ASP A 269 -8.93 -13.58 18.84
C ASP A 269 -7.71 -12.85 19.44
N SER A 270 -6.84 -13.57 20.16
CA SER A 270 -5.56 -13.03 20.63
C SER A 270 -4.65 -12.59 19.48
N LEU A 271 -4.57 -13.37 18.41
CA LEU A 271 -3.82 -12.99 17.22
C LEU A 271 -4.42 -11.76 16.54
N VAL A 272 -5.75 -11.70 16.39
CA VAL A 272 -6.44 -10.54 15.81
C VAL A 272 -6.13 -9.27 16.61
N GLN A 273 -6.13 -9.37 17.94
CA GLN A 273 -5.77 -8.26 18.81
C GLN A 273 -4.30 -7.86 18.65
N GLU A 274 -3.39 -8.82 18.63
CA GLU A 274 -1.96 -8.56 18.42
C GLU A 274 -1.73 -7.85 17.07
N ILE A 275 -2.37 -8.32 15.99
CA ILE A 275 -2.29 -7.68 14.69
C ILE A 275 -2.80 -6.23 14.76
N SER A 276 -3.94 -6.00 15.41
CA SER A 276 -4.51 -4.65 15.58
C SER A 276 -3.56 -3.71 16.32
N GLU A 277 -2.97 -4.17 17.43
CA GLU A 277 -2.01 -3.39 18.21
C GLU A 277 -0.75 -3.07 17.41
N ARG A 278 -0.24 -4.02 16.62
CA ARG A 278 0.88 -3.78 15.70
C ARG A 278 0.56 -2.76 14.62
N TYR A 279 -0.66 -2.76 14.05
CA TYR A 279 -1.06 -1.71 13.09
C TYR A 279 -1.13 -0.33 13.76
N ILE A 280 -1.57 -0.25 15.01
CA ILE A 280 -1.55 1.01 15.77
C ILE A 280 -0.10 1.44 16.07
N GLU A 281 0.77 0.53 16.50
CA GLU A 281 2.20 0.80 16.65
C GLU A 281 2.84 1.29 15.35
N LEU A 282 2.50 0.66 14.22
CA LEU A 282 2.91 1.10 12.89
C LEU A 282 2.49 2.55 12.60
N TYR A 283 1.24 2.90 12.90
CA TYR A 283 0.76 4.27 12.74
C TYR A 283 1.60 5.25 13.57
N GLU A 284 1.77 4.98 14.85
CA GLU A 284 2.47 5.88 15.77
C GLU A 284 3.95 6.06 15.39
N ASN A 285 4.62 4.98 14.99
CA ASN A 285 6.02 5.05 14.55
C ASN A 285 6.18 5.75 13.19
N ILE A 286 5.30 5.47 12.20
CA ILE A 286 5.41 6.06 10.86
C ILE A 286 5.00 7.54 10.86
N THR A 287 4.01 7.92 11.66
CA THR A 287 3.48 9.29 11.67
C THR A 287 4.09 10.19 12.73
N GLY A 288 4.68 9.61 13.78
CA GLY A 288 5.10 10.33 14.98
C GLY A 288 3.93 10.86 15.83
N GLU A 289 2.70 10.42 15.54
CA GLU A 289 1.48 10.88 16.20
C GLU A 289 0.84 9.76 17.02
N ARG A 290 0.29 10.10 18.19
CA ARG A 290 -0.48 9.13 18.97
C ARG A 290 -1.75 8.75 18.23
N PHE A 291 -2.04 7.45 18.14
CA PHE A 291 -3.26 6.96 17.51
C PHE A 291 -4.49 7.24 18.36
N VAL A 292 -5.44 7.99 17.79
CA VAL A 292 -6.73 8.27 18.42
C VAL A 292 -7.79 7.36 17.82
N ARG A 293 -8.24 6.39 18.61
CA ARG A 293 -9.29 5.47 18.18
C ARG A 293 -10.58 6.22 17.89
N ALA A 294 -11.11 6.11 16.68
CA ALA A 294 -12.39 6.68 16.34
C ALA A 294 -13.53 5.99 17.08
N ASP A 295 -14.65 6.70 17.30
CA ASP A 295 -15.82 6.14 17.97
C ASP A 295 -16.28 4.86 17.26
N SER A 296 -16.43 3.81 18.04
CA SER A 296 -16.78 2.47 17.61
C SER A 296 -18.22 2.05 17.95
N ALA A 297 -19.01 2.91 18.55
CA ALA A 297 -20.39 2.57 18.95
C ALA A 297 -21.30 2.32 17.75
N ASN A 298 -21.14 3.13 16.68
CA ASN A 298 -21.87 2.97 15.42
C ASN A 298 -20.98 3.36 14.23
N VAL A 299 -19.97 2.55 13.96
CA VAL A 299 -18.98 2.85 12.91
C VAL A 299 -19.63 3.01 11.53
N MET A 300 -20.56 2.13 11.16
CA MET A 300 -21.23 2.18 9.86
C MET A 300 -22.05 3.47 9.70
N GLY A 301 -22.84 3.84 10.71
CA GLY A 301 -23.61 5.10 10.68
C GLY A 301 -22.72 6.34 10.67
N ARG A 302 -21.61 6.34 11.39
CA ARG A 302 -20.62 7.41 11.37
C ARG A 302 -20.01 7.59 9.97
N ILE A 303 -19.52 6.51 9.37
CA ILE A 303 -18.93 6.52 8.03
C ILE A 303 -19.94 7.05 7.00
N GLU A 304 -21.14 6.44 6.96
CA GLU A 304 -22.18 6.84 6.01
C GLU A 304 -22.60 8.30 6.20
N GLY A 305 -22.81 8.73 7.44
CA GLY A 305 -23.18 10.11 7.78
C GLY A 305 -22.14 11.12 7.31
N ASN A 306 -20.87 10.87 7.60
CA ASN A 306 -19.75 11.74 7.18
C ASN A 306 -19.62 11.85 5.65
N ILE A 307 -19.78 10.74 4.93
CA ILE A 307 -19.78 10.73 3.47
C ILE A 307 -20.98 11.56 2.94
N ARG A 308 -22.20 11.35 3.45
CA ARG A 308 -23.39 12.09 3.02
C ARG A 308 -23.27 13.59 3.24
N ILE A 309 -22.75 14.01 4.39
CA ILE A 309 -22.50 15.43 4.70
C ILE A 309 -21.51 16.03 3.69
N PHE A 310 -20.44 15.33 3.36
CA PHE A 310 -19.48 15.80 2.38
C PHE A 310 -20.10 15.92 0.98
N LEU A 311 -20.75 14.86 0.48
CA LEU A 311 -21.34 14.82 -0.86
C LEU A 311 -22.46 15.86 -1.04
N ALA A 312 -23.20 16.21 0.03
CA ALA A 312 -24.22 17.26 -0.02
C ALA A 312 -23.67 18.67 -0.26
N ARG A 313 -22.38 18.90 0.08
CA ARG A 313 -21.68 20.18 -0.11
C ARG A 313 -21.04 20.33 -1.49
N GLN A 314 -21.00 19.25 -2.27
CA GLN A 314 -20.42 19.20 -3.62
C GLN A 314 -21.46 19.47 -4.74
N LYS A 315 -22.61 20.07 -4.39
CA LYS A 315 -23.69 20.42 -5.33
C LYS A 315 -23.42 21.72 -6.06
#